data_d6a3e2367fbdfbcf5cea871248db7e77
#
_entry.id   d6a3e2367fbdfbcf5cea871248db7e77
#
_cell.length_a   1.000
_cell.length_b   1.000
_cell.length_c   1.000
_cell.angle_alpha   90.00
_cell.angle_beta   90.00
_cell.angle_gamma   90.00
#
_symmetry.space_group_name_H-M   'P 1'
#
loop_
_entity.id
_entity.type
_entity.pdbx_description
1 polymer ?
#
loop_
_entity_poly.entity_id
_entity_poly.type
_entity_poly.pdbx_seq_one_letter_code
_entity_poly.pdbx_strand_id
1 'polypeptide(L)'
;PKAAAQKIPGYWRTKMLSRTADHLFWMARYTERAENTARMLDVNVQTALLPQSAHAAEQGWRATLGISELQDAYDQKHPKVTPDHVLHFLVRDTTHASSIASCLRAARENARAVRGTLTTEVWETHNTTWLEMHNQLNESEFEHDPSHFFEWVKHRSHLSRGVTFGTMLQDEALYFIRLGTFLERADNTARILDVKFHGAATQSREKLRNENQIDFYYWAAILRSVSAFEIYRKVYHRHALPIC
;
A
#
# COMPACT_ATOMS: atom_id res chain seq x y z
N PRO A 1 -18.04 -40.29 -10.50
CA PRO A 1 -17.97 -39.95 -11.90
C PRO A 1 -17.15 -38.71 -12.07
N LYS A 2 -15.92 -38.84 -12.59
CA LYS A 2 -15.05 -37.72 -12.96
C LYS A 2 -15.63 -37.09 -14.22
N ALA A 3 -16.16 -35.88 -14.12
CA ALA A 3 -16.52 -35.12 -15.30
C ALA A 3 -15.25 -34.87 -16.13
N ALA A 4 -15.18 -35.48 -17.30
CA ALA A 4 -14.13 -35.20 -18.26
C ALA A 4 -14.26 -33.76 -18.74
N ALA A 5 -13.27 -32.93 -18.45
CA ALA A 5 -13.18 -31.58 -19.01
C ALA A 5 -13.12 -31.73 -20.54
N GLN A 6 -14.19 -31.38 -21.22
CA GLN A 6 -14.27 -31.34 -22.69
C GLN A 6 -13.26 -30.30 -23.17
N LYS A 7 -12.20 -30.76 -23.82
CA LYS A 7 -11.25 -29.89 -24.54
C LYS A 7 -12.01 -29.19 -25.67
N ILE A 8 -12.23 -27.89 -25.55
CA ILE A 8 -12.73 -27.07 -26.65
C ILE A 8 -11.64 -27.05 -27.73
N PRO A 9 -11.89 -27.61 -28.92
CA PRO A 9 -10.92 -27.59 -30.02
C PRO A 9 -10.76 -26.16 -30.53
N GLY A 10 -9.52 -25.64 -30.50
CA GLY A 10 -9.22 -24.37 -31.13
C GLY A 10 -8.75 -23.23 -30.20
N TYR A 11 -8.70 -23.47 -28.90
CA TYR A 11 -8.07 -22.49 -28.00
C TYR A 11 -6.54 -22.63 -28.10
N TRP A 12 -5.95 -21.97 -29.10
CA TRP A 12 -4.50 -21.85 -29.19
C TRP A 12 -4.06 -21.06 -27.96
N ARG A 13 -3.38 -21.73 -27.06
CA ARG A 13 -2.64 -21.07 -25.96
C ARG A 13 -1.51 -20.26 -26.59
N THR A 14 -1.82 -19.08 -27.11
CA THR A 14 -0.80 -18.10 -27.44
C THR A 14 -0.12 -17.75 -26.14
N LYS A 15 1.14 -18.17 -25.99
CA LYS A 15 1.95 -17.79 -24.82
C LYS A 15 1.92 -16.27 -24.73
N MET A 16 1.63 -15.76 -23.55
CA MET A 16 1.63 -14.33 -23.31
C MET A 16 3.02 -13.74 -23.62
N LEU A 17 3.04 -12.60 -24.29
CA LEU A 17 4.28 -11.88 -24.51
C LEU A 17 4.86 -11.39 -23.18
N SER A 18 6.17 -11.51 -22.99
CA SER A 18 6.86 -11.07 -21.77
C SER A 18 6.56 -9.60 -21.42
N ARG A 19 6.44 -8.73 -22.42
CA ARG A 19 6.06 -7.32 -22.21
C ARG A 19 4.64 -7.17 -21.67
N THR A 20 3.70 -7.98 -22.11
CA THR A 20 2.33 -7.97 -21.58
C THR A 20 2.32 -8.43 -20.12
N ALA A 21 3.03 -9.51 -19.82
CA ALA A 21 3.20 -10.00 -18.45
C ALA A 21 3.82 -8.94 -17.54
N ASP A 22 4.86 -8.24 -18.01
CA ASP A 22 5.53 -7.16 -17.30
C ASP A 22 4.57 -6.02 -16.96
N HIS A 23 3.80 -5.53 -17.94
CA HIS A 23 2.82 -4.48 -17.69
C HIS A 23 1.72 -4.89 -16.70
N LEU A 24 1.20 -6.11 -16.77
CA LEU A 24 0.20 -6.63 -15.84
C LEU A 24 0.76 -6.73 -14.42
N PHE A 25 1.96 -7.23 -14.29
CA PHE A 25 2.68 -7.34 -13.02
C PHE A 25 2.92 -5.96 -12.39
N TRP A 26 3.44 -4.99 -13.14
CA TRP A 26 3.71 -3.65 -12.62
C TRP A 26 2.44 -2.83 -12.38
N MET A 27 1.41 -2.99 -13.18
CA MET A 27 0.09 -2.42 -12.90
C MET A 27 -0.39 -2.79 -11.50
N ALA A 28 -0.32 -4.08 -11.17
CA ALA A 28 -0.73 -4.61 -9.88
C ALA A 28 0.20 -4.14 -8.75
N ARG A 29 1.52 -4.16 -8.96
CA ARG A 29 2.49 -3.66 -7.97
C ARG A 29 2.24 -2.20 -7.61
N TYR A 30 2.06 -1.33 -8.60
CA TYR A 30 1.82 0.10 -8.34
C TYR A 30 0.48 0.35 -7.66
N THR A 31 -0.57 -0.41 -7.99
CA THR A 31 -1.87 -0.32 -7.32
C THR A 31 -1.76 -0.70 -5.84
N GLU A 32 -1.09 -1.81 -5.55
CA GLU A 32 -0.87 -2.28 -4.18
C GLU A 32 0.05 -1.35 -3.39
N ARG A 33 1.10 -0.78 -4.04
CA ARG A 33 2.00 0.20 -3.41
C ARG A 33 1.26 1.47 -3.01
N ALA A 34 0.39 1.99 -3.87
CA ALA A 34 -0.43 3.15 -3.55
C ALA A 34 -1.31 2.89 -2.31
N GLU A 35 -1.95 1.71 -2.24
CA GLU A 35 -2.75 1.32 -1.07
C GLU A 35 -1.90 1.20 0.20
N ASN A 36 -0.75 0.52 0.11
CA ASN A 36 0.14 0.32 1.25
C ASN A 36 0.66 1.66 1.80
N THR A 37 1.07 2.58 0.91
CA THR A 37 1.50 3.93 1.28
C THR A 37 0.36 4.70 1.94
N ALA A 38 -0.84 4.70 1.36
CA ALA A 38 -2.00 5.36 1.94
C ALA A 38 -2.33 4.82 3.34
N ARG A 39 -2.26 3.50 3.52
CA ARG A 39 -2.52 2.84 4.79
C ARG A 39 -1.48 3.19 5.86
N MET A 40 -0.20 3.23 5.51
CA MET A 40 0.86 3.63 6.44
C MET A 40 0.73 5.10 6.85
N LEU A 41 0.44 5.98 5.90
CA LEU A 41 0.24 7.41 6.17
C LEU A 41 -0.98 7.65 7.05
N ASP A 42 -2.11 6.99 6.79
CA ASP A 42 -3.32 7.06 7.60
C ASP A 42 -3.07 6.64 9.05
N VAL A 43 -2.38 5.51 9.26
CA VAL A 43 -1.97 5.07 10.60
C VAL A 43 -1.06 6.08 11.28
N ASN A 44 -0.12 6.69 10.56
CA ASN A 44 0.77 7.71 11.11
C ASN A 44 0.03 8.99 11.52
N VAL A 45 -0.89 9.47 10.67
CA VAL A 45 -1.74 10.63 10.99
C VAL A 45 -2.55 10.36 12.26
N GLN A 46 -3.21 9.20 12.34
CA GLN A 46 -3.99 8.83 13.53
C GLN A 46 -3.11 8.68 14.78
N THR A 47 -1.91 8.11 14.63
CA THR A 47 -0.97 7.94 15.74
C THR A 47 -0.42 9.29 16.23
N ALA A 48 -0.21 10.25 15.32
CA ALA A 48 0.26 11.58 15.66
C ALA A 48 -0.74 12.39 16.54
N LEU A 49 -2.02 12.01 16.54
CA LEU A 49 -3.03 12.60 17.41
C LEU A 49 -2.96 12.11 18.87
N LEU A 50 -2.21 11.04 19.14
CA LEU A 50 -2.03 10.54 20.50
C LEU A 50 -1.03 11.42 21.26
N PRO A 51 -1.19 11.58 22.60
CA PRO A 51 -0.23 12.29 23.42
C PRO A 51 1.17 11.66 23.33
N GLN A 52 2.12 12.39 22.75
CA GLN A 52 3.49 11.94 22.55
C GLN A 52 4.45 13.13 22.51
N SER A 53 5.75 12.88 22.70
CA SER A 53 6.76 13.92 22.54
C SER A 53 6.96 14.28 21.07
N ALA A 54 7.39 15.52 20.80
CA ALA A 54 7.73 15.97 19.44
C ALA A 54 8.77 15.07 18.78
N HIS A 55 9.74 14.57 19.54
CA HIS A 55 10.75 13.63 19.06
C HIS A 55 10.12 12.28 18.64
N ALA A 56 9.19 11.73 19.42
CA ALA A 56 8.51 10.48 19.07
C ALA A 56 7.66 10.63 17.81
N ALA A 57 6.96 11.76 17.65
CA ALA A 57 6.21 12.08 16.44
C ALA A 57 7.13 12.16 15.21
N GLU A 58 8.26 12.87 15.30
CA GLU A 58 9.25 12.92 14.20
C GLU A 58 9.80 11.54 13.84
N GLN A 59 10.11 10.70 14.81
CA GLN A 59 10.58 9.34 14.58
C GLN A 59 9.55 8.47 13.84
N GLY A 60 8.26 8.65 14.10
CA GLY A 60 7.18 7.99 13.37
C GLY A 60 7.20 8.33 11.86
N TRP A 61 7.40 9.61 11.53
CA TRP A 61 7.49 10.05 10.14
C TRP A 61 8.79 9.59 9.47
N ARG A 62 9.92 9.62 10.15
CA ARG A 62 11.20 9.06 9.66
C ARG A 62 11.09 7.56 9.39
N ALA A 63 10.43 6.81 10.28
CA ALA A 63 10.19 5.39 10.07
C ALA A 63 9.39 5.11 8.79
N THR A 64 8.40 5.95 8.47
CA THR A 64 7.62 5.83 7.23
C THR A 64 8.47 6.08 5.99
N LEU A 65 9.35 7.08 6.02
CA LEU A 65 10.32 7.32 4.95
C LEU A 65 11.30 6.14 4.79
N GLY A 66 11.77 5.57 5.91
CA GLY A 66 12.65 4.40 5.94
C GLY A 66 11.98 3.15 5.35
N ILE A 67 10.73 2.85 5.72
CA ILE A 67 9.94 1.74 5.15
C ILE A 67 9.82 1.89 3.62
N SER A 68 9.67 3.12 3.15
CA SER A 68 9.57 3.43 1.73
C SER A 68 10.93 3.47 1.01
N GLU A 69 12.06 3.37 1.74
CA GLU A 69 13.44 3.58 1.24
C GLU A 69 13.63 4.95 0.57
N LEU A 70 12.97 5.97 1.07
CA LEU A 70 12.97 7.31 0.48
C LEU A 70 13.59 8.37 1.40
N GLN A 71 14.25 7.98 2.49
CA GLN A 71 14.86 8.92 3.45
C GLN A 71 15.88 9.84 2.75
N ASP A 72 16.81 9.28 1.98
CA ASP A 72 17.85 10.06 1.30
C ASP A 72 17.26 11.02 0.25
N ALA A 73 16.26 10.56 -0.52
CA ALA A 73 15.58 11.37 -1.51
C ALA A 73 14.77 12.51 -0.86
N TYR A 74 14.21 12.26 0.31
CA TYR A 74 13.52 13.27 1.10
C TYR A 74 14.50 14.32 1.66
N ASP A 75 15.58 13.87 2.29
CA ASP A 75 16.57 14.75 2.94
C ASP A 75 17.29 15.69 1.94
N GLN A 76 17.39 15.28 0.66
CA GLN A 76 17.89 16.14 -0.41
C GLN A 76 16.97 17.33 -0.71
N LYS A 77 15.68 17.24 -0.40
CA LYS A 77 14.67 18.26 -0.70
C LYS A 77 14.22 19.04 0.52
N HIS A 78 14.23 18.40 1.67
CA HIS A 78 13.64 18.95 2.90
C HIS A 78 14.63 18.88 4.06
N PRO A 79 15.01 20.04 4.65
CA PRO A 79 16.00 20.09 5.73
C PRO A 79 15.45 19.58 7.07
N LYS A 80 14.12 19.44 7.19
CA LYS A 80 13.43 18.98 8.41
C LYS A 80 12.32 18.02 8.06
N VAL A 81 12.11 17.04 8.93
CA VAL A 81 10.96 16.13 8.84
C VAL A 81 9.77 16.77 9.54
N THR A 82 8.76 17.11 8.76
CA THR A 82 7.47 17.62 9.26
C THR A 82 6.34 16.78 8.67
N PRO A 83 5.20 16.64 9.36
CA PRO A 83 4.04 15.91 8.82
C PRO A 83 3.68 16.38 7.41
N ASP A 84 3.51 17.67 7.20
CA ASP A 84 3.07 18.26 5.94
C ASP A 84 4.04 17.97 4.79
N HIS A 85 5.36 18.12 5.03
CA HIS A 85 6.36 17.82 4.01
C HIS A 85 6.40 16.32 3.66
N VAL A 86 6.28 15.43 4.65
CA VAL A 86 6.25 13.98 4.40
C VAL A 86 4.98 13.58 3.66
N LEU A 87 3.83 14.12 4.06
CA LEU A 87 2.56 13.89 3.36
C LEU A 87 2.64 14.38 1.92
N HIS A 88 3.09 15.61 1.69
CA HIS A 88 3.25 16.14 0.34
C HIS A 88 4.19 15.27 -0.50
N PHE A 89 5.34 14.89 0.05
CA PHE A 89 6.35 14.07 -0.63
C PHE A 89 5.84 12.68 -0.99
N LEU A 90 5.21 11.97 -0.07
CA LEU A 90 4.73 10.60 -0.31
C LEU A 90 3.39 10.53 -1.07
N VAL A 91 2.62 11.61 -1.10
CA VAL A 91 1.34 11.66 -1.80
C VAL A 91 1.45 12.28 -3.18
N ARG A 92 2.03 13.49 -3.27
CA ARG A 92 1.93 14.36 -4.47
C ARG A 92 3.21 14.43 -5.30
N ASP A 93 4.39 14.23 -4.71
CA ASP A 93 5.66 14.44 -5.40
C ASP A 93 5.88 13.41 -6.51
N THR A 94 5.84 13.88 -7.75
CA THR A 94 6.01 13.03 -8.95
C THR A 94 7.45 12.86 -9.37
N THR A 95 8.42 13.40 -8.65
CA THR A 95 9.85 13.27 -8.97
C THR A 95 10.42 11.90 -8.59
N HIS A 96 9.70 11.15 -7.76
CA HIS A 96 10.03 9.76 -7.45
C HIS A 96 8.85 8.82 -7.76
N ALA A 97 9.15 7.56 -8.04
CA ALA A 97 8.19 6.58 -8.55
C ALA A 97 7.22 6.04 -7.50
N SER A 98 7.47 6.27 -6.21
CA SER A 98 6.75 5.63 -5.10
C SER A 98 5.72 6.53 -4.41
N SER A 99 5.53 7.79 -4.84
CA SER A 99 4.40 8.58 -4.34
C SER A 99 3.07 7.98 -4.80
N ILE A 100 2.00 8.20 -4.05
CA ILE A 100 0.66 7.71 -4.42
C ILE A 100 0.29 8.20 -5.82
N ALA A 101 0.52 9.47 -6.13
CA ALA A 101 0.25 10.04 -7.45
C ALA A 101 1.06 9.35 -8.56
N SER A 102 2.36 9.13 -8.37
CA SER A 102 3.19 8.41 -9.34
C SER A 102 2.75 6.96 -9.51
N CYS A 103 2.40 6.28 -8.43
CA CYS A 103 1.92 4.90 -8.47
C CYS A 103 0.59 4.78 -9.24
N LEU A 104 -0.40 5.62 -8.95
CA LEU A 104 -1.68 5.58 -9.66
C LEU A 104 -1.53 5.92 -11.14
N ARG A 105 -0.66 6.89 -11.49
CA ARG A 105 -0.30 7.18 -12.88
C ARG A 105 0.33 5.97 -13.56
N ALA A 106 1.34 5.36 -12.92
CA ALA A 106 2.05 4.21 -13.47
C ALA A 106 1.13 2.99 -13.63
N ALA A 107 0.25 2.73 -12.67
CA ALA A 107 -0.76 1.67 -12.77
C ALA A 107 -1.66 1.87 -13.99
N ARG A 108 -2.17 3.10 -14.20
CA ARG A 108 -2.98 3.46 -15.38
C ARG A 108 -2.20 3.30 -16.70
N GLU A 109 -0.96 3.76 -16.77
CA GLU A 109 -0.15 3.65 -17.99
C GLU A 109 0.16 2.19 -18.34
N ASN A 110 0.44 1.36 -17.35
CA ASN A 110 0.60 -0.07 -17.54
C ASN A 110 -0.71 -0.73 -18.00
N ALA A 111 -1.85 -0.40 -17.39
CA ALA A 111 -3.18 -0.86 -17.84
C ALA A 111 -3.46 -0.44 -19.29
N ARG A 112 -3.12 0.80 -19.68
CA ARG A 112 -3.28 1.32 -21.03
C ARG A 112 -2.49 0.51 -22.06
N ALA A 113 -1.25 0.17 -21.73
CA ALA A 113 -0.35 -0.59 -22.61
C ALA A 113 -0.88 -2.00 -22.94
N VAL A 114 -1.67 -2.59 -22.03
CA VAL A 114 -2.23 -3.94 -22.18
C VAL A 114 -3.75 -3.98 -22.21
N ARG A 115 -4.39 -2.86 -22.60
CA ARG A 115 -5.86 -2.72 -22.61
C ARG A 115 -6.58 -3.86 -23.34
N GLY A 116 -6.00 -4.40 -24.40
CA GLY A 116 -6.56 -5.55 -25.13
C GLY A 116 -6.55 -6.88 -24.39
N THR A 117 -5.84 -6.97 -23.27
CA THR A 117 -5.77 -8.16 -22.40
C THR A 117 -6.66 -8.02 -21.17
N LEU A 118 -7.01 -6.78 -20.80
CA LEU A 118 -7.88 -6.47 -19.66
C LEU A 118 -9.35 -6.45 -20.09
N THR A 119 -10.25 -6.66 -19.14
CA THR A 119 -11.66 -6.35 -19.34
C THR A 119 -11.89 -4.83 -19.35
N THR A 120 -12.99 -4.40 -19.94
CA THR A 120 -13.36 -2.98 -19.97
C THR A 120 -13.43 -2.40 -18.56
N GLU A 121 -14.05 -3.13 -17.64
CA GLU A 121 -14.21 -2.69 -16.25
C GLU A 121 -12.87 -2.51 -15.52
N VAL A 122 -11.90 -3.40 -15.74
CA VAL A 122 -10.56 -3.27 -15.15
C VAL A 122 -9.86 -2.01 -15.69
N TRP A 123 -9.90 -1.82 -17.02
CA TRP A 123 -9.32 -0.61 -17.62
C TRP A 123 -9.99 0.67 -17.10
N GLU A 124 -11.32 0.72 -17.11
CA GLU A 124 -12.09 1.88 -16.65
C GLU A 124 -11.81 2.19 -15.19
N THR A 125 -11.69 1.18 -14.35
CA THR A 125 -11.34 1.35 -12.93
C THR A 125 -10.01 2.07 -12.76
N HIS A 126 -8.95 1.65 -13.46
CA HIS A 126 -7.64 2.32 -13.38
C HIS A 126 -7.67 3.72 -13.98
N ASN A 127 -8.36 3.90 -15.12
CA ASN A 127 -8.45 5.19 -15.77
C ASN A 127 -9.24 6.21 -14.94
N THR A 128 -10.38 5.81 -14.40
CA THR A 128 -11.22 6.66 -13.54
C THR A 128 -10.50 7.00 -12.23
N THR A 129 -9.81 6.04 -11.61
CA THR A 129 -9.01 6.29 -10.41
C THR A 129 -7.98 7.40 -10.65
N TRP A 130 -7.27 7.37 -11.76
CA TRP A 130 -6.32 8.43 -12.10
C TRP A 130 -6.99 9.78 -12.33
N LEU A 131 -8.10 9.81 -13.07
CA LEU A 131 -8.80 11.05 -13.39
C LEU A 131 -9.42 11.71 -12.16
N GLU A 132 -9.98 10.92 -11.24
CA GLU A 132 -10.61 11.42 -10.03
C GLU A 132 -9.59 11.83 -8.97
N MET A 133 -8.38 11.28 -8.99
CA MET A 133 -7.33 11.55 -7.97
C MET A 133 -7.08 13.05 -7.79
N HIS A 134 -7.07 13.83 -8.88
CA HIS A 134 -6.83 15.27 -8.82
C HIS A 134 -7.93 16.01 -8.06
N ASN A 135 -9.18 15.57 -8.20
CA ASN A 135 -10.32 16.14 -7.48
C ASN A 135 -10.26 15.76 -6.00
N GLN A 136 -9.81 14.54 -5.69
CA GLN A 136 -9.63 14.05 -4.30
C GLN A 136 -8.45 14.72 -3.59
N LEU A 137 -7.48 15.21 -4.34
CA LEU A 137 -6.33 15.95 -3.82
C LEU A 137 -6.56 17.48 -3.79
N ASN A 138 -7.81 17.93 -3.61
CA ASN A 138 -8.08 19.35 -3.39
C ASN A 138 -7.28 19.83 -2.16
N GLU A 139 -6.48 20.88 -2.33
CA GLU A 139 -5.54 21.35 -1.30
C GLU A 139 -6.20 21.62 0.04
N SER A 140 -7.28 22.36 0.06
CA SER A 140 -7.96 22.73 1.31
C SER A 140 -8.55 21.53 2.06
N GLU A 141 -9.06 20.53 1.36
CA GLU A 141 -9.66 19.35 1.98
C GLU A 141 -8.58 18.38 2.46
N PHE A 142 -7.56 18.13 1.64
CA PHE A 142 -6.45 17.26 2.01
C PHE A 142 -5.62 17.78 3.20
N GLU A 143 -5.39 19.07 3.29
CA GLU A 143 -4.68 19.67 4.43
C GLU A 143 -5.50 19.58 5.72
N HIS A 144 -6.83 19.65 5.63
CA HIS A 144 -7.71 19.56 6.80
C HIS A 144 -7.92 18.11 7.25
N ASP A 145 -8.19 17.18 6.32
CA ASP A 145 -8.42 15.76 6.62
C ASP A 145 -7.79 14.85 5.54
N PRO A 146 -6.51 14.54 5.66
CA PRO A 146 -5.84 13.63 4.74
C PRO A 146 -6.36 12.19 4.80
N SER A 147 -7.01 11.79 5.90
CA SER A 147 -7.55 10.43 6.07
C SER A 147 -8.64 10.13 5.05
N HIS A 148 -9.45 11.11 4.66
CA HIS A 148 -10.47 10.95 3.62
C HIS A 148 -9.84 10.50 2.28
N PHE A 149 -8.75 11.15 1.88
CA PHE A 149 -8.00 10.75 0.68
C PHE A 149 -7.40 9.34 0.80
N PHE A 150 -6.84 8.98 1.96
CA PHE A 150 -6.29 7.65 2.16
C PHE A 150 -7.36 6.55 2.12
N GLU A 151 -8.54 6.79 2.69
CA GLU A 151 -9.68 5.89 2.57
C GLU A 151 -10.11 5.72 1.11
N TRP A 152 -10.19 6.82 0.35
CA TRP A 152 -10.50 6.77 -1.07
C TRP A 152 -9.48 5.90 -1.83
N VAL A 153 -8.18 6.07 -1.63
CA VAL A 153 -7.14 5.25 -2.28
C VAL A 153 -7.31 3.77 -1.94
N LYS A 154 -7.54 3.44 -0.66
CA LYS A 154 -7.79 2.07 -0.22
C LYS A 154 -9.02 1.46 -0.91
N HIS A 155 -10.12 2.21 -1.00
CA HIS A 155 -11.35 1.78 -1.68
C HIS A 155 -11.13 1.57 -3.18
N ARG A 156 -10.38 2.45 -3.86
CA ARG A 156 -10.05 2.28 -5.29
C ARG A 156 -9.22 1.02 -5.55
N SER A 157 -8.27 0.70 -4.67
CA SER A 157 -7.51 -0.53 -4.76
C SER A 157 -8.39 -1.78 -4.51
N HIS A 158 -9.28 -1.74 -3.53
CA HIS A 158 -10.25 -2.82 -3.28
C HIS A 158 -11.18 -3.03 -4.48
N LEU A 159 -11.68 -1.94 -5.09
CA LEU A 159 -12.49 -2.00 -6.31
C LEU A 159 -11.70 -2.65 -7.45
N SER A 160 -10.47 -2.21 -7.70
CA SER A 160 -9.61 -2.78 -8.74
C SER A 160 -9.44 -4.28 -8.57
N ARG A 161 -9.17 -4.76 -7.36
CA ARG A 161 -9.09 -6.21 -7.07
C ARG A 161 -10.42 -6.92 -7.31
N GLY A 162 -11.52 -6.37 -6.81
CA GLY A 162 -12.85 -6.96 -6.95
C GLY A 162 -13.26 -7.09 -8.41
N VAL A 163 -13.08 -6.04 -9.21
CA VAL A 163 -13.38 -6.05 -10.65
C VAL A 163 -12.48 -7.02 -11.39
N THR A 164 -11.18 -7.05 -11.09
CA THR A 164 -10.22 -7.97 -11.70
C THR A 164 -10.64 -9.43 -11.46
N PHE A 165 -10.95 -9.80 -10.21
CA PHE A 165 -11.40 -11.16 -9.88
C PHE A 165 -12.76 -11.51 -10.46
N GLY A 166 -13.67 -10.52 -10.53
CA GLY A 166 -15.03 -10.75 -11.00
C GLY A 166 -15.19 -10.85 -12.51
N THR A 167 -14.26 -10.27 -13.27
CA THR A 167 -14.46 -10.10 -14.72
C THR A 167 -13.37 -10.74 -15.59
N MET A 168 -12.16 -10.97 -15.07
CA MET A 168 -11.08 -11.58 -15.86
C MET A 168 -11.15 -13.11 -15.84
N LEU A 169 -10.71 -13.71 -16.94
CA LEU A 169 -10.49 -15.16 -17.00
C LEU A 169 -9.36 -15.57 -16.02
N GLN A 170 -9.47 -16.79 -15.50
CA GLN A 170 -8.41 -17.38 -14.66
C GLN A 170 -7.31 -17.98 -15.54
N ASP A 171 -6.55 -17.10 -16.19
CA ASP A 171 -5.48 -17.42 -17.12
C ASP A 171 -4.13 -16.79 -16.70
N GLU A 172 -3.16 -16.82 -17.60
CA GLU A 172 -1.83 -16.25 -17.35
C GLU A 172 -1.89 -14.76 -16.99
N ALA A 173 -2.82 -13.97 -17.58
CA ALA A 173 -2.95 -12.55 -17.30
C ALA A 173 -3.31 -12.29 -15.83
N LEU A 174 -4.33 -12.99 -15.33
CA LEU A 174 -4.73 -12.89 -13.93
C LEU A 174 -3.61 -13.37 -12.98
N TYR A 175 -2.85 -14.40 -13.36
CA TYR A 175 -1.76 -14.89 -12.51
C TYR A 175 -0.62 -13.87 -12.38
N PHE A 176 -0.26 -13.15 -13.44
CA PHE A 176 0.75 -12.08 -13.36
C PHE A 176 0.27 -10.88 -12.52
N ILE A 177 -1.01 -10.52 -12.62
CA ILE A 177 -1.61 -9.50 -11.74
C ILE A 177 -1.52 -9.93 -10.28
N ARG A 178 -1.92 -11.17 -9.97
CA ARG A 178 -1.84 -11.72 -8.60
C ARG A 178 -0.40 -11.76 -8.08
N LEU A 179 0.54 -12.20 -8.92
CA LEU A 179 1.95 -12.23 -8.56
C LEU A 179 2.45 -10.84 -8.17
N GLY A 180 2.13 -9.81 -8.98
CA GLY A 180 2.49 -8.43 -8.67
C GLY A 180 1.89 -7.95 -7.34
N THR A 181 0.60 -8.18 -7.12
CA THR A 181 -0.10 -7.81 -5.89
C THR A 181 0.55 -8.45 -4.65
N PHE A 182 0.72 -9.78 -4.65
CA PHE A 182 1.20 -10.48 -3.46
C PHE A 182 2.68 -10.25 -3.20
N LEU A 183 3.48 -10.08 -4.25
CA LEU A 183 4.90 -9.76 -4.08
C LEU A 183 5.09 -8.36 -3.48
N GLU A 184 4.31 -7.36 -3.93
CA GLU A 184 4.36 -6.01 -3.33
C GLU A 184 3.90 -6.01 -1.88
N ARG A 185 2.85 -6.79 -1.56
CA ARG A 185 2.36 -6.93 -0.18
C ARG A 185 3.39 -7.60 0.73
N ALA A 186 4.05 -8.65 0.25
CA ALA A 186 5.11 -9.33 0.99
C ALA A 186 6.31 -8.40 1.24
N ASP A 187 6.75 -7.67 0.20
CA ASP A 187 7.83 -6.68 0.29
C ASP A 187 7.52 -5.59 1.32
N ASN A 188 6.35 -4.97 1.23
CA ASN A 188 5.91 -3.94 2.19
C ASN A 188 5.83 -4.48 3.62
N THR A 189 5.27 -5.68 3.82
CA THR A 189 5.17 -6.29 5.14
C THR A 189 6.55 -6.56 5.73
N ALA A 190 7.49 -7.09 4.94
CA ALA A 190 8.85 -7.32 5.37
C ALA A 190 9.56 -6.02 5.77
N ARG A 191 9.41 -4.94 5.00
CA ARG A 191 10.00 -3.62 5.30
C ARG A 191 9.42 -3.00 6.58
N ILE A 192 8.11 -3.09 6.78
CA ILE A 192 7.46 -2.60 8.01
C ILE A 192 8.03 -3.33 9.22
N LEU A 193 8.14 -4.66 9.15
CA LEU A 193 8.68 -5.45 10.24
C LEU A 193 10.16 -5.14 10.49
N ASP A 194 10.97 -5.02 9.44
CA ASP A 194 12.41 -4.72 9.53
C ASP A 194 12.66 -3.38 10.23
N VAL A 195 12.07 -2.29 9.73
CA VAL A 195 12.24 -0.94 10.28
C VAL A 195 11.70 -0.87 11.71
N LYS A 196 10.55 -1.48 11.97
CA LYS A 196 9.92 -1.43 13.28
C LYS A 196 10.64 -2.32 14.30
N PHE A 197 11.13 -3.47 13.90
CA PHE A 197 11.89 -4.37 14.79
C PHE A 197 13.22 -3.73 15.21
N HIS A 198 13.98 -3.18 14.27
CA HIS A 198 15.24 -2.51 14.60
C HIS A 198 15.03 -1.23 15.42
N GLY A 199 13.98 -0.47 15.17
CA GLY A 199 13.61 0.70 15.97
C GLY A 199 13.25 0.35 17.41
N ALA A 200 12.49 -0.73 17.63
CA ALA A 200 12.15 -1.21 18.97
C ALA A 200 13.38 -1.70 19.75
N ALA A 201 14.28 -2.46 19.10
CA ALA A 201 15.49 -2.97 19.73
C ALA A 201 16.43 -1.87 20.24
N THR A 202 16.43 -0.70 19.59
CA THR A 202 17.24 0.46 20.00
C THR A 202 16.63 1.19 21.19
N GLN A 203 15.31 1.23 21.31
CA GLN A 203 14.60 1.90 22.41
C GLN A 203 14.53 1.06 23.69
N SER A 204 14.47 -0.28 23.58
CA SER A 204 14.26 -1.20 24.71
C SER A 204 15.40 -1.24 25.73
N ARG A 205 16.58 -0.69 25.42
CA ARG A 205 17.70 -0.62 26.38
C ARG A 205 17.57 0.49 27.42
N GLU A 206 16.70 1.48 27.23
CA GLU A 206 16.61 2.65 28.11
C GLU A 206 15.31 2.81 28.94
N LYS A 207 14.23 2.06 28.67
CA LYS A 207 12.90 2.35 29.26
C LYS A 207 12.11 1.12 29.78
N LEU A 208 12.66 0.38 30.70
CA LEU A 208 12.05 -0.84 31.30
C LEU A 208 10.86 -0.62 32.25
N ARG A 209 10.20 0.54 32.30
CA ARG A 209 9.25 0.80 33.40
C ARG A 209 7.83 1.30 33.06
N ASN A 210 7.52 1.66 31.80
CA ASN A 210 6.16 2.08 31.37
C ASN A 210 5.66 1.37 30.11
N GLU A 211 6.13 0.14 29.86
CA GLU A 211 6.18 -0.48 28.51
C GLU A 211 4.87 -1.05 27.99
N ASN A 212 3.98 -1.57 28.85
CA ASN A 212 2.84 -2.37 28.36
C ASN A 212 1.80 -1.58 27.51
N GLN A 213 1.62 -0.28 27.74
CA GLN A 213 0.67 0.52 26.94
C GLN A 213 1.29 1.02 25.65
N ILE A 214 2.55 1.44 25.67
CA ILE A 214 3.26 1.92 24.47
C ILE A 214 3.42 0.79 23.48
N ASP A 215 3.75 -0.42 23.95
CA ASP A 215 3.85 -1.61 23.12
C ASP A 215 2.52 -1.97 22.42
N PHE A 216 1.40 -1.86 23.13
CA PHE A 216 0.10 -2.12 22.54
C PHE A 216 -0.20 -1.19 21.34
N TYR A 217 -0.04 0.11 21.51
CA TYR A 217 -0.29 1.06 20.42
C TYR A 217 0.66 0.88 19.25
N TYR A 218 1.90 0.54 19.53
CA TYR A 218 2.92 0.28 18.55
C TYR A 218 2.58 -0.95 17.67
N TRP A 219 2.26 -2.09 18.30
CA TRP A 219 1.87 -3.29 17.56
C TRP A 219 0.51 -3.15 16.88
N ALA A 220 -0.42 -2.42 17.48
CA ALA A 220 -1.68 -2.09 16.85
C ALA A 220 -1.48 -1.26 15.57
N ALA A 221 -0.56 -0.30 15.58
CA ALA A 221 -0.19 0.47 14.39
C ALA A 221 0.40 -0.42 13.28
N ILE A 222 1.32 -1.34 13.63
CA ILE A 222 1.86 -2.31 12.67
C ILE A 222 0.75 -3.16 12.06
N LEU A 223 -0.09 -3.77 12.90
CA LEU A 223 -1.19 -4.63 12.44
C LEU A 223 -2.19 -3.86 11.55
N ARG A 224 -2.49 -2.60 11.86
CA ARG A 224 -3.32 -1.72 11.03
C ARG A 224 -2.65 -1.43 9.68
N SER A 225 -1.35 -1.17 9.67
CA SER A 225 -0.60 -0.89 8.44
C SER A 225 -0.60 -2.06 7.45
N VAL A 226 -0.74 -3.30 7.93
CA VAL A 226 -0.82 -4.51 7.08
C VAL A 226 -2.23 -5.12 6.99
N SER A 227 -3.27 -4.39 7.42
CA SER A 227 -4.68 -4.86 7.43
C SER A 227 -4.95 -6.10 8.29
N ALA A 228 -4.13 -6.38 9.28
CA ALA A 228 -4.22 -7.59 10.11
C ALA A 228 -4.89 -7.35 11.48
N PHE A 229 -5.14 -6.10 11.87
CA PHE A 229 -5.60 -5.77 13.23
C PHE A 229 -6.95 -6.39 13.59
N GLU A 230 -7.94 -6.32 12.70
CA GLU A 230 -9.26 -6.89 12.95
C GLU A 230 -9.23 -8.43 12.99
N ILE A 231 -8.42 -9.05 12.14
CA ILE A 231 -8.22 -10.51 12.14
C ILE A 231 -7.55 -10.93 13.44
N TYR A 232 -6.52 -10.20 13.86
CA TYR A 232 -5.83 -10.45 15.13
C TYR A 232 -6.81 -10.40 16.31
N ARG A 233 -7.68 -9.38 16.41
CA ARG A 233 -8.68 -9.25 17.46
C ARG A 233 -9.71 -10.38 17.47
N LYS A 234 -10.07 -10.91 16.31
CA LYS A 234 -11.01 -12.06 16.20
C LYS A 234 -10.40 -13.37 16.66
N VAL A 235 -9.10 -13.59 16.36
CA VAL A 235 -8.39 -14.83 16.69
C VAL A 235 -7.94 -14.83 18.13
N TYR A 236 -7.41 -13.72 18.62
CA TYR A 236 -6.86 -13.57 19.95
C TYR A 236 -7.82 -12.74 20.83
N HIS A 237 -8.76 -13.41 21.49
CA HIS A 237 -9.82 -12.77 22.31
C HIS A 237 -9.30 -12.04 23.57
N ARG A 238 -8.04 -12.12 23.91
CA ARG A 238 -7.38 -11.38 25.00
C ARG A 238 -6.35 -10.43 24.42
N HIS A 239 -6.13 -9.33 25.10
CA HIS A 239 -5.11 -8.31 24.78
C HIS A 239 -3.67 -8.85 24.95
N ALA A 240 -3.40 -10.09 24.52
CA ALA A 240 -2.07 -10.62 24.44
C ALA A 240 -1.40 -10.01 23.20
N LEU A 241 -0.49 -9.06 23.45
CA LEU A 241 0.47 -8.64 22.44
C LEU A 241 1.26 -9.87 21.98
N PRO A 242 1.67 -9.95 20.71
CA PRO A 242 2.68 -10.90 20.31
C PRO A 242 3.93 -10.59 21.14
N ILE A 243 4.20 -11.43 22.13
CA ILE A 243 5.48 -11.41 22.85
C ILE A 243 6.43 -12.14 21.90
N CYS A 244 7.35 -11.41 21.28
CA CYS A 244 8.53 -12.00 20.64
C CYS A 244 9.56 -12.33 21.68
#